data_c3862c5167e9c4feb2fcd51adbdf28ab
#
_entry.id   c3862c5167e9c4feb2fcd51adbdf28ab
#
_cell.length_a   1.000
_cell.length_b   1.000
_cell.length_c   1.000
_cell.angle_alpha   90.00
_cell.angle_beta   90.00
_cell.angle_gamma   90.00
#
_symmetry.space_group_name_H-M   'P 1'
#
loop_
_entity.id
_entity.type
_entity.pdbx_description
1 polymer ?
#
loop_
_entity_poly.entity_id
_entity_poly.type
_entity_poly.pdbx_seq_one_letter_code
_entity_poly.pdbx_strand_id
1 'polypeptide(L)'
;MLSRRLAPVRLLVGRIAACGAPAAEEHRAAPVPEGANMSSFKKPSDEDLRKRLTPDQYQVTQHEATEPPFRNEFWDNHEPGIYVDVVSGEPLFSSTDKFDSGTGWPSFTKPIEKQNVEERDDSRLFMKRTEVRSAGGDSHLGHVFDDGPGPTGQRYCINSASLRFVPAAKLEQEGYGQYRYLFEKTAATDGAKQDTNARRETATLAGGCFWGMESIIRDIPGVLETRVVGSCMRKNQPSRSS
;
A
#
# COMPACT_ATOMS: atom_id res chain seq x y z
N MET A 1 54.77 60.52 14.42
CA MET A 1 54.44 59.21 13.81
C MET A 1 53.53 58.43 14.77
N LEU A 2 52.21 58.51 14.59
CA LEU A 2 51.19 57.78 15.40
C LEU A 2 50.74 56.52 14.64
N SER A 3 51.20 55.39 15.16
CA SER A 3 50.75 54.08 14.66
C SER A 3 49.38 53.71 15.31
N ARG A 4 48.30 53.75 14.57
CA ARG A 4 46.97 53.24 15.01
C ARG A 4 46.93 51.74 14.79
N ARG A 5 46.87 50.98 15.88
CA ARG A 5 46.58 49.55 15.86
C ARG A 5 45.08 49.36 15.72
N LEU A 6 44.64 48.72 14.61
CA LEU A 6 43.26 48.24 14.38
C LEU A 6 43.02 46.96 15.20
N ALA A 7 41.95 46.97 16.00
CA ALA A 7 41.51 45.78 16.74
C ALA A 7 40.74 44.84 15.80
N PRO A 8 40.85 43.51 15.98
CA PRO A 8 40.11 42.55 15.16
C PRO A 8 38.63 42.51 15.51
N VAL A 9 37.78 42.66 14.49
CA VAL A 9 36.33 42.46 14.57
C VAL A 9 36.09 40.97 14.70
N ARG A 10 35.52 40.54 15.85
CA ARG A 10 35.03 39.18 16.03
C ARG A 10 33.65 39.05 15.34
N LEU A 11 33.61 38.30 14.25
CA LEU A 11 32.36 37.89 13.59
C LEU A 11 31.70 36.83 14.44
N LEU A 12 30.55 37.15 15.05
CA LEU A 12 29.71 36.22 15.78
C LEU A 12 28.88 35.45 14.77
N VAL A 13 29.30 34.22 14.43
CA VAL A 13 28.51 33.33 13.59
C VAL A 13 27.39 32.74 14.46
N GLY A 14 26.18 33.28 14.31
CA GLY A 14 25.00 32.75 14.92
C GLY A 14 24.70 31.34 14.35
N ARG A 15 24.71 30.33 15.22
CA ARG A 15 24.20 29.01 14.88
C ARG A 15 22.69 29.11 14.64
N ILE A 16 22.28 28.95 13.40
CA ILE A 16 20.87 28.71 13.06
C ILE A 16 20.55 27.30 13.58
N ALA A 17 19.70 27.22 14.61
CA ALA A 17 19.15 25.97 15.06
C ALA A 17 18.24 25.44 13.92
N ALA A 18 18.65 24.38 13.25
CA ALA A 18 17.78 23.63 12.36
C ALA A 18 16.61 23.09 13.19
N CYS A 19 15.39 23.55 12.89
CA CYS A 19 14.18 22.87 13.34
C CYS A 19 14.20 21.48 12.73
N GLY A 20 14.65 20.50 13.53
CA GLY A 20 14.48 19.08 13.21
C GLY A 20 12.99 18.78 13.15
N ALA A 21 12.51 18.36 11.99
CA ALA A 21 11.22 17.68 11.90
C ALA A 21 11.25 16.50 12.89
N PRO A 22 10.17 16.22 13.62
CA PRO A 22 10.13 15.04 14.47
C PRO A 22 10.37 13.82 13.57
N ALA A 23 11.39 13.03 13.89
CA ALA A 23 11.61 11.73 13.30
C ALA A 23 10.32 10.95 13.47
N ALA A 24 9.78 10.39 12.37
CA ALA A 24 8.69 9.45 12.43
C ALA A 24 9.12 8.35 13.41
N GLU A 25 8.42 8.26 14.53
CA GLU A 25 8.61 7.23 15.53
C GLU A 25 8.29 5.90 14.82
N GLU A 26 9.32 5.12 14.56
CA GLU A 26 9.19 3.77 14.01
C GLU A 26 8.34 2.99 15.01
N HIS A 27 7.03 2.86 14.71
CA HIS A 27 6.12 2.04 15.48
C HIS A 27 6.56 0.58 15.34
N ARG A 28 7.44 0.18 16.23
CA ARG A 28 7.93 -1.17 16.37
C ARG A 28 6.76 -2.03 16.85
N ALA A 29 5.99 -2.59 15.90
CA ALA A 29 5.03 -3.65 16.22
C ALA A 29 5.77 -4.73 17.03
N ALA A 30 5.14 -5.23 18.09
CA ALA A 30 5.71 -6.29 18.90
C ALA A 30 6.06 -7.48 17.99
N PRO A 31 7.17 -8.22 18.26
CA PRO A 31 7.59 -9.34 17.43
C PRO A 31 6.45 -10.34 17.32
N VAL A 32 6.01 -10.60 16.08
CA VAL A 32 5.11 -11.71 15.78
C VAL A 32 5.92 -12.98 16.00
N PRO A 33 5.37 -14.02 16.68
CA PRO A 33 6.08 -15.26 16.92
C PRO A 33 6.57 -15.84 15.58
N GLU A 34 7.88 -16.15 15.51
CA GLU A 34 8.52 -16.77 14.37
C GLU A 34 7.75 -18.04 13.96
N GLY A 35 7.36 -18.11 12.68
CA GLY A 35 6.73 -19.30 12.13
C GLY A 35 5.31 -19.56 12.66
N ALA A 36 4.47 -18.51 12.77
CA ALA A 36 3.12 -18.66 13.28
C ALA A 36 2.33 -19.73 12.52
N ASN A 37 2.29 -20.93 13.10
CA ASN A 37 1.27 -21.91 12.78
C ASN A 37 -0.08 -21.29 13.19
N MET A 38 -0.77 -20.70 12.24
CA MET A 38 -2.03 -19.94 12.48
C MET A 38 -3.10 -20.75 13.19
N SER A 39 -3.00 -22.10 13.13
CA SER A 39 -3.92 -23.00 13.85
C SER A 39 -3.83 -22.91 15.37
N SER A 40 -2.81 -22.28 15.94
CA SER A 40 -2.60 -22.11 17.37
C SER A 40 -2.70 -20.67 17.88
N PHE A 41 -2.97 -19.70 16.98
CA PHE A 41 -3.09 -18.30 17.38
C PHE A 41 -4.31 -18.11 18.30
N LYS A 42 -4.08 -17.52 19.46
CA LYS A 42 -5.14 -17.11 20.37
C LYS A 42 -5.17 -15.57 20.44
N LYS A 43 -6.31 -14.98 20.08
CA LYS A 43 -6.50 -13.53 20.16
C LYS A 43 -6.18 -13.03 21.57
N PRO A 44 -5.33 -12.00 21.70
CA PRO A 44 -5.02 -11.39 22.99
C PRO A 44 -6.26 -10.80 23.68
N SER A 45 -6.17 -10.58 24.99
CA SER A 45 -7.23 -9.90 25.72
C SER A 45 -7.41 -8.44 25.23
N ASP A 46 -8.58 -7.87 25.46
CA ASP A 46 -8.87 -6.47 25.12
C ASP A 46 -7.86 -5.50 25.76
N GLU A 47 -7.48 -5.75 27.00
CA GLU A 47 -6.48 -4.96 27.72
C GLU A 47 -5.09 -5.04 27.06
N ASP A 48 -4.69 -6.22 26.60
CA ASP A 48 -3.41 -6.41 25.89
C ASP A 48 -3.43 -5.76 24.52
N LEU A 49 -4.55 -5.84 23.80
CA LEU A 49 -4.72 -5.17 22.52
C LEU A 49 -4.60 -3.64 22.66
N ARG A 50 -5.21 -3.05 23.70
CA ARG A 50 -5.08 -1.60 23.99
C ARG A 50 -3.64 -1.17 24.29
N LYS A 51 -2.83 -2.05 24.86
CA LYS A 51 -1.41 -1.77 25.13
C LYS A 51 -0.51 -1.94 23.91
N ARG A 52 -0.88 -2.83 22.99
CA ARG A 52 -0.08 -3.22 21.83
C ARG A 52 -0.37 -2.36 20.60
N LEU A 53 -1.61 -1.97 20.41
CA LEU A 53 -2.08 -1.24 19.24
C LEU A 53 -2.06 0.27 19.51
N THR A 54 -1.86 1.06 18.44
CA THR A 54 -2.14 2.48 18.51
C THR A 54 -3.64 2.73 18.71
N PRO A 55 -4.07 3.91 19.19
CA PRO A 55 -5.48 4.22 19.31
C PRO A 55 -6.27 4.00 18.03
N ASP A 56 -5.71 4.41 16.87
CA ASP A 56 -6.36 4.25 15.57
C ASP A 56 -6.46 2.78 15.15
N GLN A 57 -5.38 2.01 15.31
CA GLN A 57 -5.38 0.57 15.06
C GLN A 57 -6.42 -0.14 15.91
N TYR A 58 -6.50 0.20 17.20
CA TYR A 58 -7.48 -0.38 18.12
C TYR A 58 -8.91 -0.02 17.71
N GLN A 59 -9.20 1.24 17.40
CA GLN A 59 -10.52 1.68 16.96
C GLN A 59 -10.95 1.01 15.66
N VAL A 60 -10.05 0.92 14.68
CA VAL A 60 -10.34 0.26 13.40
C VAL A 60 -10.57 -1.22 13.59
N THR A 61 -9.62 -1.94 14.22
CA THR A 61 -9.66 -3.40 14.26
C THR A 61 -10.72 -3.96 15.22
N GLN A 62 -11.02 -3.27 16.34
CA GLN A 62 -11.91 -3.77 17.39
C GLN A 62 -13.28 -3.06 17.42
N HIS A 63 -13.40 -1.85 16.87
CA HIS A 63 -14.63 -1.06 16.90
C HIS A 63 -15.14 -0.65 15.51
N GLU A 64 -14.60 -1.27 14.46
CA GLU A 64 -15.07 -1.08 13.08
C GLU A 64 -15.05 0.39 12.62
N ALA A 65 -14.10 1.17 13.18
CA ALA A 65 -13.85 2.53 12.70
C ALA A 65 -13.23 2.51 11.30
N THR A 66 -13.34 3.62 10.59
CA THR A 66 -12.72 3.82 9.29
C THR A 66 -11.77 5.01 9.37
N GLU A 67 -10.54 4.84 8.92
CA GLU A 67 -9.55 5.90 8.81
C GLU A 67 -9.88 6.89 7.66
N PRO A 68 -9.36 8.12 7.68
CA PRO A 68 -9.61 9.09 6.62
C PRO A 68 -8.99 8.67 5.29
N PRO A 69 -9.68 8.89 4.13
CA PRO A 69 -9.13 8.63 2.81
C PRO A 69 -7.92 9.54 2.51
N PHE A 70 -6.94 9.02 1.76
CA PHE A 70 -5.71 9.73 1.35
C PHE A 70 -4.84 10.25 2.51
N ARG A 71 -5.13 9.82 3.74
CA ARG A 71 -4.43 10.19 4.96
C ARG A 71 -4.12 8.96 5.83
N ASN A 72 -3.82 7.86 5.19
CA ASN A 72 -3.47 6.60 5.81
C ASN A 72 -2.17 6.06 5.21
N GLU A 73 -1.53 5.12 5.88
CA GLU A 73 -0.14 4.75 5.63
C GLU A 73 0.07 4.06 4.27
N PHE A 74 -0.88 3.23 3.83
CA PHE A 74 -0.66 2.32 2.70
C PHE A 74 -1.48 2.62 1.45
N TRP A 75 -2.27 3.72 1.41
CA TRP A 75 -3.07 4.03 0.23
C TRP A 75 -2.20 4.18 -1.03
N ASP A 76 -1.02 4.80 -0.90
CA ASP A 76 -0.06 5.06 -1.98
C ASP A 76 1.25 4.25 -1.83
N ASN A 77 1.21 3.12 -1.10
CA ASN A 77 2.37 2.25 -0.98
C ASN A 77 2.48 1.32 -2.20
N HIS A 78 3.59 1.40 -2.95
CA HIS A 78 3.90 0.59 -4.14
C HIS A 78 5.09 -0.35 -3.92
N GLU A 79 5.63 -0.45 -2.70
CA GLU A 79 6.72 -1.36 -2.42
C GLU A 79 6.30 -2.83 -2.58
N PRO A 80 7.16 -3.70 -3.14
CA PRO A 80 6.93 -5.14 -3.17
C PRO A 80 6.91 -5.73 -1.76
N GLY A 81 5.84 -6.42 -1.41
CA GLY A 81 5.69 -7.02 -0.09
C GLY A 81 4.28 -7.55 0.16
N ILE A 82 4.06 -8.05 1.36
CA ILE A 82 2.75 -8.52 1.82
C ILE A 82 2.21 -7.64 2.94
N TYR A 83 0.90 -7.63 3.07
CA TYR A 83 0.17 -6.96 4.13
C TYR A 83 -0.40 -8.03 5.06
N VAL A 84 -0.07 -7.92 6.35
CA VAL A 84 -0.48 -8.87 7.38
C VAL A 84 -1.39 -8.18 8.39
N ASP A 85 -2.24 -8.93 9.08
CA ASP A 85 -3.07 -8.41 10.16
C ASP A 85 -2.19 -7.86 11.31
N VAL A 86 -2.46 -6.65 11.74
CA VAL A 86 -1.70 -6.01 12.83
C VAL A 86 -1.87 -6.72 14.18
N VAL A 87 -2.97 -7.46 14.38
CA VAL A 87 -3.28 -8.19 15.63
C VAL A 87 -2.65 -9.57 15.65
N SER A 88 -2.89 -10.40 14.63
CA SER A 88 -2.47 -11.80 14.57
C SER A 88 -1.18 -12.02 13.78
N GLY A 89 -0.85 -11.11 12.85
CA GLY A 89 0.25 -11.30 11.90
C GLY A 89 -0.09 -12.25 10.76
N GLU A 90 -1.34 -12.69 10.61
CA GLU A 90 -1.71 -13.54 9.48
C GLU A 90 -1.59 -12.81 8.14
N PRO A 91 -1.07 -13.47 7.10
CA PRO A 91 -0.90 -12.87 5.78
C PRO A 91 -2.25 -12.68 5.09
N LEU A 92 -2.55 -11.44 4.69
CA LEU A 92 -3.86 -11.09 4.13
C LEU A 92 -3.78 -10.77 2.65
N PHE A 93 -2.93 -9.81 2.26
CA PHE A 93 -2.88 -9.31 0.89
C PHE A 93 -1.44 -9.16 0.38
N SER A 94 -1.29 -9.22 -0.94
CA SER A 94 -0.01 -9.00 -1.63
C SER A 94 -0.01 -7.66 -2.38
N SER A 95 1.14 -7.01 -2.46
CA SER A 95 1.34 -5.85 -3.32
C SER A 95 1.15 -6.17 -4.81
N THR A 96 1.29 -7.44 -5.21
CA THR A 96 1.03 -7.90 -6.58
C THR A 96 -0.44 -7.86 -6.97
N ASP A 97 -1.33 -7.90 -5.98
CA ASP A 97 -2.78 -7.83 -6.15
C ASP A 97 -3.35 -6.45 -5.76
N LYS A 98 -2.48 -5.52 -5.33
CA LYS A 98 -2.84 -4.13 -5.00
C LYS A 98 -3.00 -3.31 -6.27
N PHE A 99 -3.99 -2.43 -6.29
CA PHE A 99 -4.21 -1.49 -7.39
C PHE A 99 -4.66 -0.12 -6.87
N ASP A 100 -4.46 0.90 -7.69
CA ASP A 100 -4.93 2.24 -7.40
C ASP A 100 -6.42 2.37 -7.75
N SER A 101 -7.27 2.34 -6.73
CA SER A 101 -8.72 2.47 -6.88
C SER A 101 -9.21 3.91 -6.91
N GLY A 102 -8.35 4.89 -6.59
CA GLY A 102 -8.74 6.30 -6.44
C GLY A 102 -9.63 6.59 -5.23
N THR A 103 -9.88 5.62 -4.35
CA THR A 103 -10.75 5.79 -3.17
C THR A 103 -10.04 6.37 -1.96
N GLY A 104 -8.70 6.34 -1.95
CA GLY A 104 -7.87 6.83 -0.87
C GLY A 104 -7.59 5.82 0.24
N TRP A 105 -7.90 4.54 0.01
CA TRP A 105 -7.52 3.40 0.84
C TRP A 105 -6.81 2.34 0.00
N PRO A 106 -5.92 1.52 0.61
CA PRO A 106 -5.32 0.38 -0.08
C PRO A 106 -6.40 -0.56 -0.58
N SER A 107 -6.34 -0.90 -1.86
CA SER A 107 -7.33 -1.72 -2.54
C SER A 107 -6.67 -2.92 -3.21
N PHE A 108 -7.28 -4.10 -3.05
CA PHE A 108 -6.74 -5.36 -3.54
C PHE A 108 -7.79 -6.14 -4.34
N THR A 109 -7.35 -6.94 -5.32
CA THR A 109 -8.24 -7.76 -6.16
C THR A 109 -8.60 -9.08 -5.50
N LYS A 110 -7.79 -9.57 -4.57
CA LYS A 110 -8.00 -10.83 -3.85
C LYS A 110 -7.09 -10.92 -2.62
N PRO A 111 -7.42 -11.73 -1.60
CA PRO A 111 -6.49 -12.11 -0.54
C PRO A 111 -5.44 -13.11 -1.04
N ILE A 112 -4.29 -13.23 -0.34
CA ILE A 112 -3.27 -14.27 -0.58
C ILE A 112 -3.88 -15.64 -0.33
N GLU A 113 -4.49 -15.81 0.85
CA GLU A 113 -5.12 -17.04 1.30
C GLU A 113 -6.57 -16.74 1.68
N LYS A 114 -7.53 -17.35 0.97
CA LYS A 114 -8.97 -17.10 1.24
C LYS A 114 -9.38 -17.44 2.66
N GLN A 115 -8.77 -18.47 3.27
CA GLN A 115 -9.07 -18.89 4.64
C GLN A 115 -8.64 -17.89 5.71
N ASN A 116 -7.77 -16.92 5.39
CA ASN A 116 -7.34 -15.90 6.34
C ASN A 116 -8.27 -14.68 6.36
N VAL A 117 -9.31 -14.69 5.51
CA VAL A 117 -10.26 -13.58 5.39
C VAL A 117 -11.68 -14.13 5.51
N GLU A 118 -12.47 -13.51 6.37
CA GLU A 118 -13.90 -13.79 6.52
C GLU A 118 -14.72 -12.62 5.96
N GLU A 119 -15.76 -12.95 5.21
CA GLU A 119 -16.73 -11.98 4.70
C GLU A 119 -18.02 -12.12 5.52
N ARG A 120 -18.51 -10.98 6.05
CA ARG A 120 -19.74 -10.93 6.86
C ARG A 120 -20.69 -9.88 6.31
N ASP A 121 -21.99 -10.16 6.34
CA ASP A 121 -23.01 -9.17 5.96
C ASP A 121 -23.03 -8.00 6.95
N ASP A 122 -22.79 -6.78 6.44
CA ASP A 122 -22.92 -5.52 7.18
C ASP A 122 -24.14 -4.75 6.68
N SER A 123 -25.19 -4.75 7.49
CA SER A 123 -26.48 -4.08 7.18
C SER A 123 -26.62 -2.72 7.87
N ARG A 124 -25.51 -2.13 8.36
CA ARG A 124 -25.55 -0.83 9.05
C ARG A 124 -25.83 0.30 8.06
N LEU A 125 -26.43 1.37 8.58
CA LEU A 125 -26.69 2.62 7.85
C LEU A 125 -27.60 2.44 6.60
N PHE A 126 -28.54 1.48 6.62
CA PHE A 126 -29.47 1.20 5.51
C PHE A 126 -28.80 0.81 4.19
N MET A 127 -27.51 0.50 4.19
CA MET A 127 -26.77 -0.03 3.05
C MET A 127 -26.35 -1.47 3.32
N LYS A 128 -26.58 -2.34 2.36
CA LYS A 128 -26.05 -3.71 2.42
C LYS A 128 -24.62 -3.67 1.90
N ARG A 129 -23.65 -3.96 2.77
CA ARG A 129 -22.24 -4.08 2.44
C ARG A 129 -21.71 -5.42 2.93
N THR A 130 -20.59 -5.85 2.42
CA THR A 130 -19.90 -7.04 2.90
C THR A 130 -18.64 -6.59 3.65
N GLU A 131 -18.64 -6.77 4.98
CA GLU A 131 -17.51 -6.53 5.84
C GLU A 131 -16.44 -7.60 5.62
N VAL A 132 -15.18 -7.19 5.65
CA VAL A 132 -14.01 -8.07 5.57
C VAL A 132 -13.29 -8.05 6.93
N ARG A 133 -13.08 -9.24 7.49
CA ARG A 133 -12.38 -9.45 8.76
C ARG A 133 -11.24 -10.45 8.60
N SER A 134 -10.22 -10.35 9.45
CA SER A 134 -9.20 -11.38 9.54
C SER A 134 -9.72 -12.59 10.28
N ALA A 135 -9.44 -13.80 9.78
CA ALA A 135 -9.98 -15.05 10.37
C ALA A 135 -9.37 -15.37 11.73
N GLY A 136 -8.05 -15.18 11.89
CA GLY A 136 -7.34 -15.47 13.15
C GLY A 136 -7.48 -14.36 14.17
N GLY A 137 -7.27 -13.10 13.75
CA GLY A 137 -7.30 -11.93 14.64
C GLY A 137 -8.70 -11.43 14.97
N ASP A 138 -9.71 -11.83 14.19
CA ASP A 138 -11.06 -11.24 14.22
C ASP A 138 -10.99 -9.71 14.21
N SER A 139 -10.10 -9.18 13.36
CA SER A 139 -9.90 -7.74 13.17
C SER A 139 -10.80 -7.25 12.04
N HIS A 140 -11.51 -6.14 12.28
CA HIS A 140 -12.15 -5.44 11.17
C HIS A 140 -11.08 -4.91 10.22
N LEU A 141 -11.15 -5.29 8.94
CA LEU A 141 -10.21 -4.86 7.91
C LEU A 141 -10.79 -3.73 7.04
N GLY A 142 -12.04 -3.86 6.65
CA GLY A 142 -12.72 -2.97 5.72
C GLY A 142 -13.92 -3.65 5.07
N HIS A 143 -14.12 -3.42 3.77
CA HIS A 143 -15.25 -3.96 3.02
C HIS A 143 -14.81 -4.45 1.64
N VAL A 144 -15.56 -5.39 1.08
CA VAL A 144 -15.42 -5.84 -0.31
C VAL A 144 -16.58 -5.32 -1.16
N PHE A 145 -16.26 -4.92 -2.39
CA PHE A 145 -17.18 -4.35 -3.39
C PHE A 145 -17.01 -5.09 -4.73
N ASP A 146 -18.06 -5.07 -5.56
CA ASP A 146 -18.11 -5.74 -6.88
C ASP A 146 -17.71 -4.77 -8.02
N ASP A 147 -16.89 -3.78 -7.74
CA ASP A 147 -16.44 -2.75 -8.69
C ASP A 147 -14.93 -2.78 -8.93
N GLY A 148 -14.28 -3.90 -8.63
CA GLY A 148 -12.85 -4.11 -8.81
C GLY A 148 -12.47 -4.49 -10.25
N PRO A 149 -11.17 -4.36 -10.59
CA PRO A 149 -10.65 -4.79 -11.89
C PRO A 149 -10.49 -6.31 -11.98
N GLY A 150 -10.28 -6.78 -13.21
CA GLY A 150 -9.89 -8.15 -13.50
C GLY A 150 -11.04 -9.17 -13.45
N PRO A 151 -10.71 -10.46 -13.47
CA PRO A 151 -11.69 -11.52 -13.66
C PRO A 151 -12.62 -11.74 -12.45
N THR A 152 -12.20 -11.33 -11.25
CA THR A 152 -13.04 -11.47 -10.04
C THR A 152 -14.05 -10.35 -9.90
N GLY A 153 -13.78 -9.17 -10.46
CA GLY A 153 -14.59 -7.97 -10.25
C GLY A 153 -14.60 -7.45 -8.81
N GLN A 154 -13.84 -8.07 -7.92
CA GLN A 154 -13.83 -7.72 -6.49
C GLN A 154 -12.78 -6.66 -6.17
N ARG A 155 -13.16 -5.73 -5.29
CA ARG A 155 -12.28 -4.74 -4.69
C ARG A 155 -12.36 -4.83 -3.17
N TYR A 156 -11.31 -5.35 -2.57
CA TYR A 156 -11.11 -5.32 -1.12
C TYR A 156 -10.56 -3.96 -0.73
N CYS A 157 -11.40 -3.09 -0.16
CA CYS A 157 -11.05 -1.75 0.31
C CYS A 157 -10.73 -1.82 1.80
N ILE A 158 -9.46 -1.72 2.15
CA ILE A 158 -8.94 -2.11 3.45
C ILE A 158 -8.36 -0.89 4.17
N ASN A 159 -8.56 -0.79 5.49
CA ASN A 159 -7.95 0.24 6.31
C ASN A 159 -6.46 -0.07 6.52
N SER A 160 -5.57 0.90 6.30
CA SER A 160 -4.14 0.76 6.58
C SER A 160 -3.88 0.47 8.05
N ALA A 161 -4.67 1.05 8.95
CA ALA A 161 -4.54 0.85 10.40
C ALA A 161 -4.77 -0.61 10.84
N SER A 162 -5.47 -1.44 10.05
CA SER A 162 -5.62 -2.87 10.32
C SER A 162 -4.47 -3.72 9.80
N LEU A 163 -3.54 -3.11 9.04
CA LEU A 163 -2.48 -3.79 8.33
C LEU A 163 -1.09 -3.44 8.90
N ARG A 164 -0.17 -4.38 8.74
CA ARG A 164 1.28 -4.17 8.84
C ARG A 164 1.91 -4.61 7.54
N PHE A 165 2.78 -3.78 6.97
CA PHE A 165 3.48 -4.12 5.74
C PHE A 165 4.79 -4.85 6.03
N VAL A 166 5.04 -5.93 5.29
CA VAL A 166 6.27 -6.71 5.32
C VAL A 166 6.92 -6.66 3.94
N PRO A 167 8.03 -5.92 3.77
CA PRO A 167 8.73 -5.83 2.49
C PRO A 167 9.19 -7.21 1.98
N ALA A 168 9.14 -7.43 0.66
CA ALA A 168 9.56 -8.69 0.04
C ALA A 168 10.97 -9.12 0.43
N ALA A 169 11.89 -8.17 0.61
CA ALA A 169 13.26 -8.43 1.04
C ALA A 169 13.38 -8.93 2.49
N LYS A 170 12.36 -8.71 3.32
CA LYS A 170 12.35 -9.10 4.74
C LYS A 170 11.46 -10.32 5.04
N LEU A 171 10.81 -10.90 4.04
CA LEU A 171 9.87 -12.02 4.25
C LEU A 171 10.49 -13.20 5.01
N GLU A 172 11.71 -13.59 4.68
CA GLU A 172 12.40 -14.70 5.38
C GLU A 172 12.71 -14.35 6.83
N GLN A 173 13.18 -13.13 7.08
CA GLN A 173 13.55 -12.66 8.42
C GLN A 173 12.34 -12.54 9.35
N GLU A 174 11.16 -12.26 8.78
CA GLU A 174 9.92 -12.09 9.53
C GLU A 174 9.02 -13.34 9.53
N GLY A 175 9.54 -14.49 9.04
CA GLY A 175 8.80 -15.77 9.09
C GLY A 175 7.78 -15.98 7.97
N TYR A 176 7.81 -15.16 6.92
CA TYR A 176 6.91 -15.24 5.77
C TYR A 176 7.60 -15.74 4.49
N GLY A 177 8.73 -16.44 4.60
CA GLY A 177 9.53 -16.90 3.47
C GLY A 177 8.76 -17.72 2.43
N GLN A 178 7.69 -18.42 2.85
CA GLN A 178 6.81 -19.18 1.96
C GLN A 178 6.09 -18.32 0.91
N TYR A 179 6.00 -16.99 1.10
CA TYR A 179 5.35 -16.08 0.16
C TYR A 179 6.32 -15.40 -0.83
N ARG A 180 7.60 -15.73 -0.81
CA ARG A 180 8.58 -15.18 -1.77
C ARG A 180 8.21 -15.44 -3.22
N TYR A 181 7.57 -16.56 -3.51
CA TYR A 181 7.15 -16.93 -4.86
C TYR A 181 6.25 -15.89 -5.53
N LEU A 182 5.54 -15.07 -4.73
CA LEU A 182 4.70 -13.99 -5.24
C LEU A 182 5.52 -12.90 -5.96
N PHE A 183 6.80 -12.77 -5.61
CA PHE A 183 7.71 -11.73 -6.10
C PHE A 183 8.81 -12.27 -7.00
N GLU A 184 9.09 -13.56 -7.00
CA GLU A 184 10.15 -14.17 -7.79
C GLU A 184 9.87 -14.12 -9.31
N LYS A 185 8.59 -14.12 -9.72
CA LYS A 185 8.19 -13.98 -11.12
C LYS A 185 8.44 -12.58 -11.69
N THR A 186 8.38 -11.55 -10.85
CA THR A 186 8.71 -10.17 -11.25
C THR A 186 10.21 -9.96 -11.37
N ALA A 187 11.01 -10.57 -10.51
CA ALA A 187 12.48 -10.52 -10.61
C ALA A 187 13.02 -11.29 -11.83
N ALA A 188 12.34 -12.36 -12.28
CA ALA A 188 12.72 -13.10 -13.48
C ALA A 188 12.46 -12.31 -14.77
N THR A 189 11.55 -11.34 -14.78
CA THR A 189 11.33 -10.43 -15.90
C THR A 189 12.32 -9.27 -15.92
N ASP A 190 12.83 -8.85 -14.76
CA ASP A 190 13.86 -7.81 -14.68
C ASP A 190 15.29 -8.38 -14.88
N GLY A 191 15.48 -9.68 -14.68
CA GLY A 191 16.77 -10.37 -14.85
C GLY A 191 16.93 -11.15 -16.16
N ALA A 192 15.90 -11.22 -17.00
CA ALA A 192 16.05 -11.77 -18.34
C ALA A 192 17.06 -10.89 -19.09
N LYS A 193 18.27 -11.41 -19.29
CA LYS A 193 19.28 -10.84 -20.19
C LYS A 193 18.53 -10.42 -21.44
N GLN A 194 18.44 -9.11 -21.68
CA GLN A 194 17.90 -8.59 -22.91
C GLN A 194 18.66 -9.26 -24.05
N ASP A 195 17.97 -10.10 -24.79
CA ASP A 195 18.48 -10.59 -26.05
C ASP A 195 18.58 -9.39 -26.96
N THR A 196 19.80 -8.81 -27.06
CA THR A 196 20.07 -7.54 -27.75
C THR A 196 19.81 -7.62 -29.25
N ASN A 197 19.40 -8.80 -29.74
CA ASN A 197 19.12 -9.07 -31.14
C ASN A 197 17.62 -9.24 -31.44
N ALA A 198 16.73 -9.14 -30.45
CA ALA A 198 15.28 -9.19 -30.68
C ALA A 198 14.82 -7.84 -31.28
N ARG A 199 14.20 -7.88 -32.46
CA ARG A 199 13.60 -6.71 -33.11
C ARG A 199 12.45 -6.21 -32.23
N ARG A 200 12.61 -5.00 -31.67
CA ARG A 200 11.56 -4.33 -30.89
C ARG A 200 10.67 -3.54 -31.82
N GLU A 201 9.37 -3.68 -31.66
CA GLU A 201 8.37 -2.91 -32.37
C GLU A 201 7.54 -2.10 -31.37
N THR A 202 7.17 -0.89 -31.74
CA THR A 202 6.34 -0.01 -30.91
C THR A 202 4.96 0.10 -31.55
N ALA A 203 3.92 -0.23 -30.77
CA ALA A 203 2.55 -0.03 -31.15
C ALA A 203 1.94 1.15 -30.35
N THR A 204 1.26 2.06 -31.04
CA THR A 204 0.50 3.14 -30.40
C THR A 204 -0.97 2.80 -30.48
N LEU A 205 -1.61 2.67 -29.33
CA LEU A 205 -3.02 2.35 -29.20
C LEU A 205 -3.77 3.52 -28.59
N ALA A 206 -4.96 3.82 -29.09
CA ALA A 206 -5.84 4.85 -28.56
C ALA A 206 -7.10 4.21 -27.97
N GLY A 207 -7.45 4.61 -26.77
CA GLY A 207 -8.64 4.09 -26.06
C GLY A 207 -9.23 5.11 -25.08
N GLY A 208 -10.47 4.89 -24.69
CA GLY A 208 -11.25 5.84 -23.91
C GLY A 208 -10.92 5.90 -22.42
N CYS A 209 -10.37 4.83 -21.83
CA CYS A 209 -9.99 4.77 -20.43
C CYS A 209 -8.55 4.28 -20.31
N PHE A 210 -7.64 5.18 -19.89
CA PHE A 210 -6.20 4.91 -19.83
C PHE A 210 -5.85 3.75 -18.91
N TRP A 211 -6.43 3.71 -17.73
CA TRP A 211 -6.06 2.79 -16.66
C TRP A 211 -6.42 1.34 -16.98
N GLY A 212 -7.61 1.10 -17.52
CA GLY A 212 -8.03 -0.25 -17.89
C GLY A 212 -7.24 -0.80 -19.08
N MET A 213 -6.88 0.04 -20.05
CA MET A 213 -6.12 -0.39 -21.24
C MET A 213 -4.67 -0.71 -20.91
N GLU A 214 -4.01 0.09 -20.09
CA GLU A 214 -2.62 -0.15 -19.74
C GLU A 214 -2.44 -1.47 -18.99
N SER A 215 -3.34 -1.78 -18.06
CA SER A 215 -3.33 -3.05 -17.33
C SER A 215 -3.50 -4.25 -18.27
N ILE A 216 -4.45 -4.19 -19.20
CA ILE A 216 -4.69 -5.29 -20.15
C ILE A 216 -3.50 -5.49 -21.10
N ILE A 217 -2.90 -4.39 -21.59
CA ILE A 217 -1.78 -4.47 -22.53
C ILE A 217 -0.53 -4.99 -21.86
N ARG A 218 -0.28 -4.63 -20.60
CA ARG A 218 0.88 -5.09 -19.82
C ARG A 218 0.88 -6.61 -19.63
N ASP A 219 -0.29 -7.21 -19.53
CA ASP A 219 -0.44 -8.66 -19.32
C ASP A 219 -0.32 -9.49 -20.62
N ILE A 220 -0.17 -8.85 -21.78
CA ILE A 220 0.00 -9.56 -23.07
C ILE A 220 1.41 -10.13 -23.15
N PRO A 221 1.59 -11.44 -23.39
CA PRO A 221 2.90 -12.04 -23.57
C PRO A 221 3.69 -11.38 -24.70
N GLY A 222 4.91 -10.92 -24.39
CA GLY A 222 5.78 -10.23 -25.35
C GLY A 222 5.76 -8.70 -25.24
N VAL A 223 4.87 -8.11 -24.44
CA VAL A 223 4.92 -6.69 -24.12
C VAL A 223 6.02 -6.45 -23.09
N LEU A 224 7.01 -5.64 -23.45
CA LEU A 224 8.17 -5.35 -22.60
C LEU A 224 7.97 -4.09 -21.76
N GLU A 225 7.26 -3.10 -22.31
CA GLU A 225 7.04 -1.80 -21.66
C GLU A 225 5.74 -1.18 -22.18
N THR A 226 4.99 -0.56 -21.28
CA THR A 226 3.82 0.26 -21.62
C THR A 226 4.03 1.69 -21.12
N ARG A 227 3.61 2.68 -21.91
CA ARG A 227 3.69 4.09 -21.55
C ARG A 227 2.39 4.79 -21.90
N VAL A 228 1.72 5.33 -20.89
CA VAL A 228 0.53 6.16 -21.10
C VAL A 228 0.96 7.59 -21.41
N VAL A 229 0.51 8.11 -22.57
CA VAL A 229 0.71 9.51 -22.95
C VAL A 229 -0.64 10.21 -22.95
N GLY A 230 -0.91 10.99 -21.88
CA GLY A 230 -2.12 11.80 -21.79
C GLY A 230 -2.01 13.06 -22.62
N SER A 231 -2.88 13.23 -23.63
CA SER A 231 -3.10 14.53 -24.28
C SER A 231 -4.25 15.25 -23.57
N CYS A 232 -3.93 16.32 -22.85
CA CYS A 232 -4.93 17.22 -22.32
C CYS A 232 -5.52 18.02 -23.50
N MET A 233 -6.69 17.62 -24.01
CA MET A 233 -7.44 18.47 -24.96
C MET A 233 -7.82 19.75 -24.23
N ARG A 234 -7.15 20.85 -24.56
CA ARG A 234 -7.66 22.19 -24.24
C ARG A 234 -9.01 22.33 -24.93
N LYS A 235 -10.09 22.44 -24.16
CA LYS A 235 -11.36 22.90 -24.69
C LYS A 235 -11.13 24.31 -25.26
N ASN A 236 -11.20 24.47 -26.57
CA ASN A 236 -11.29 25.77 -27.22
C ASN A 236 -12.55 26.45 -26.70
N GLN A 237 -12.38 27.49 -25.91
CA GLN A 237 -13.44 28.45 -25.65
C GLN A 237 -13.69 29.22 -26.96
N PRO A 238 -14.94 29.33 -27.42
CA PRO A 238 -15.25 30.22 -28.53
C PRO A 238 -15.02 31.68 -28.08
N SER A 239 -14.20 32.39 -28.83
CA SER A 239 -14.01 33.83 -28.72
C SER A 239 -15.36 34.55 -28.87
N ARG A 240 -15.82 35.20 -27.82
CA ARG A 240 -16.89 36.22 -27.93
C ARG A 240 -16.31 37.39 -28.71
N SER A 241 -16.75 37.58 -29.95
CA SER A 241 -16.62 38.83 -30.67
C SER A 241 -17.67 39.82 -30.18
N SER A 242 -17.18 41.00 -29.87
CA SER A 242 -17.92 42.20 -29.54
C SER A 242 -18.77 42.71 -30.69
#